data_59ed8685ad6e4c723447bb22158db49c
#
_entry.id   59ed8685ad6e4c723447bb22158db49c
#
_cell.length_a   1.000
_cell.length_b   1.000
_cell.length_c   1.000
_cell.angle_alpha   90.00
_cell.angle_beta   90.00
_cell.angle_gamma   90.00
#
_symmetry.space_group_name_H-M   'P 1'
#
loop_
_entity.id
_entity.type
_entity.pdbx_description
1 polymer ?
#
loop_
_entity_poly.entity_id
_entity_poly.type
_entity_poly.pdbx_seq_one_letter_code
_entity_poly.pdbx_strand_id
1 'polypeptide(L)'
;MNAKAELLSLVDEFLSGEDQSISLINRIEGVLVENFPESRAFEELAEPLSFFRPGCGPPYCDVQGMREALQGASGSLNYLE
;
A
#
# COMPACT_ATOMS: atom_id res chain seq x y z
N MET A 1 -10.82 16.68 -1.97
CA MET A 1 -10.14 15.78 -1.02
C MET A 1 -8.71 15.57 -1.46
N ASN A 2 -7.79 15.51 -0.54
CA ASN A 2 -6.36 15.39 -0.82
C ASN A 2 -6.00 13.92 -1.06
N ALA A 3 -5.34 13.61 -2.18
CA ALA A 3 -4.97 12.24 -2.51
C ALA A 3 -4.03 11.63 -1.47
N LYS A 4 -3.12 12.43 -0.91
CA LYS A 4 -2.24 11.96 0.15
C LYS A 4 -3.03 11.57 1.38
N ALA A 5 -4.00 12.38 1.78
CA ALA A 5 -4.82 12.07 2.95
C ALA A 5 -5.65 10.80 2.73
N GLU A 6 -6.19 10.62 1.53
CA GLU A 6 -6.91 9.41 1.18
C GLU A 6 -5.99 8.19 1.25
N LEU A 7 -4.81 8.30 0.68
CA LEU A 7 -3.84 7.20 0.68
C LEU A 7 -3.45 6.81 2.10
N LEU A 8 -3.13 7.79 2.94
CA LEU A 8 -2.74 7.51 4.32
C LEU A 8 -3.89 6.88 5.12
N SER A 9 -5.12 7.30 4.83
CA SER A 9 -6.30 6.71 5.47
C SER A 9 -6.45 5.24 5.08
N LEU A 10 -6.26 4.90 3.80
CA LEU A 10 -6.34 3.53 3.32
C LEU A 10 -5.24 2.66 3.94
N VAL A 11 -4.03 3.18 3.99
CA VAL A 11 -2.90 2.47 4.62
C VAL A 11 -3.21 2.21 6.09
N ASP A 12 -3.77 3.19 6.78
CA ASP A 12 -4.11 3.08 8.19
C ASP A 12 -5.18 2.00 8.42
N GLU A 13 -6.17 1.89 7.54
CA GLU A 13 -7.19 0.84 7.62
C GLU A 13 -6.54 -0.54 7.57
N PHE A 14 -5.56 -0.72 6.69
CA PHE A 14 -4.86 -1.99 6.59
C PHE A 14 -4.03 -2.28 7.84
N LEU A 15 -3.27 -1.28 8.30
CA LEU A 15 -2.37 -1.46 9.44
C LEU A 15 -3.13 -1.65 10.75
N SER A 16 -4.31 -1.05 10.87
CA SER A 16 -5.15 -1.21 12.06
C SER A 16 -5.89 -2.56 12.09
N GLY A 17 -5.95 -3.24 10.95
CA GLY A 17 -6.67 -4.49 10.82
C GLY A 17 -8.14 -4.34 10.47
N GLU A 18 -8.62 -3.12 10.25
CA GLU A 18 -10.02 -2.88 9.88
C GLU A 18 -10.36 -3.48 8.53
N ASP A 19 -9.44 -3.37 7.58
CA ASP A 19 -9.64 -3.91 6.24
C ASP A 19 -8.29 -4.36 5.71
N GLN A 20 -8.16 -5.65 5.44
CA GLN A 20 -6.92 -6.24 4.91
C GLN A 20 -7.22 -7.02 3.63
N SER A 21 -8.22 -6.56 2.89
CA SER A 21 -8.68 -7.21 1.66
C SER A 21 -7.81 -6.82 0.46
N ILE A 22 -7.86 -7.65 -0.58
CA ILE A 22 -7.25 -7.34 -1.86
C ILE A 22 -7.87 -6.08 -2.45
N SER A 23 -9.17 -5.88 -2.22
CA SER A 23 -9.87 -4.69 -2.69
C SER A 23 -9.25 -3.42 -2.13
N LEU A 24 -8.93 -3.39 -0.84
CA LEU A 24 -8.27 -2.23 -0.22
C LEU A 24 -6.89 -2.00 -0.82
N ILE A 25 -6.12 -3.06 -1.01
CA ILE A 25 -4.78 -2.96 -1.59
C ILE A 25 -4.87 -2.42 -3.02
N ASN A 26 -5.87 -2.85 -3.79
CA ASN A 26 -6.06 -2.32 -5.15
C ASN A 26 -6.38 -0.83 -5.12
N ARG A 27 -7.11 -0.35 -4.13
CA ARG A 27 -7.40 1.07 -3.99
C ARG A 27 -6.15 1.86 -3.66
N ILE A 28 -5.30 1.33 -2.77
CA ILE A 28 -4.01 1.96 -2.44
C ILE A 28 -3.16 2.07 -3.70
N GLU A 29 -3.06 0.99 -4.45
CA GLU A 29 -2.31 0.99 -5.71
C GLU A 29 -2.87 2.02 -6.69
N GLY A 30 -4.19 2.07 -6.82
CA GLY A 30 -4.83 3.02 -7.72
C GLY A 30 -4.51 4.46 -7.40
N VAL A 31 -4.55 4.82 -6.12
CA VAL A 31 -4.22 6.19 -5.70
C VAL A 31 -2.77 6.52 -6.03
N LEU A 32 -1.85 5.58 -5.79
CA LEU A 32 -0.44 5.79 -6.10
C LEU A 32 -0.21 5.94 -7.60
N VAL A 33 -0.81 5.08 -8.40
CA VAL A 33 -0.63 5.11 -9.86
C VAL A 33 -1.20 6.39 -10.46
N GLU A 34 -2.35 6.82 -9.98
CA GLU A 34 -3.03 7.98 -10.54
C GLU A 34 -2.45 9.32 -10.08
N ASN A 35 -1.95 9.39 -8.84
CA ASN A 35 -1.55 10.66 -8.24
C ASN A 35 -0.05 10.77 -7.97
N PHE A 36 0.64 9.65 -7.76
CA PHE A 36 2.05 9.64 -7.37
C PHE A 36 2.84 8.59 -8.14
N PRO A 37 2.74 8.54 -9.49
CA PRO A 37 3.36 7.44 -10.25
C PRO A 37 4.88 7.44 -10.25
N GLU A 38 5.51 8.55 -9.94
CA GLU A 38 6.96 8.64 -9.92
C GLU A 38 7.51 8.84 -8.51
N SER A 39 6.68 8.65 -7.50
CA SER A 39 7.10 8.84 -6.12
C SER A 39 7.93 7.66 -5.63
N ARG A 40 8.74 7.93 -4.62
CA ARG A 40 9.51 6.88 -3.95
C ARG A 40 8.58 5.85 -3.30
N ALA A 41 7.47 6.30 -2.75
CA ALA A 41 6.48 5.40 -2.15
C ALA A 41 5.96 4.41 -3.19
N PHE A 42 5.66 4.88 -4.40
CA PHE A 42 5.22 3.98 -5.46
C PHE A 42 6.31 2.98 -5.82
N GLU A 43 7.56 3.42 -5.95
CA GLU A 43 8.67 2.52 -6.27
C GLU A 43 8.86 1.46 -5.19
N GLU A 44 8.74 1.83 -3.94
CA GLU A 44 8.90 0.89 -2.82
C GLU A 44 7.74 -0.08 -2.70
N LEU A 45 6.53 0.34 -3.05
CA LEU A 45 5.33 -0.46 -2.84
C LEU A 45 4.81 -1.16 -4.09
N ALA A 46 5.31 -0.82 -5.27
CA ALA A 46 4.80 -1.37 -6.53
C ALA A 46 4.84 -2.90 -6.53
N GLU A 47 5.95 -3.50 -6.14
CA GLU A 47 6.09 -4.94 -6.14
C GLU A 47 5.18 -5.61 -5.10
N PRO A 48 5.22 -5.26 -3.80
CA PRO A 48 4.33 -5.91 -2.84
C PRO A 48 2.86 -5.69 -3.14
N LEU A 49 2.47 -4.51 -3.65
CA LEU A 49 1.07 -4.26 -4.01
C LEU A 49 0.61 -5.19 -5.14
N SER A 50 1.49 -5.41 -6.13
CA SER A 50 1.18 -6.28 -7.27
C SER A 50 1.12 -7.75 -6.88
N PHE A 51 1.87 -8.15 -5.87
CA PHE A 51 1.97 -9.55 -5.46
C PHE A 51 1.17 -9.90 -4.21
N PHE A 52 0.30 -9.01 -3.77
CA PHE A 52 -0.50 -9.29 -2.58
C PHE A 52 -1.55 -10.36 -2.86
N ARG A 53 -1.31 -11.56 -2.34
CA ARG A 53 -2.19 -12.72 -2.47
C ARG A 53 -2.13 -13.53 -1.17
N PRO A 54 -2.85 -13.09 -0.12
CA PRO A 54 -2.81 -13.77 1.16
C PRO A 54 -3.28 -15.23 1.02
N GLY A 55 -2.55 -16.13 1.65
CA GLY A 55 -2.87 -17.55 1.63
C GLY A 55 -2.30 -18.32 0.45
N CYS A 56 -1.62 -17.66 -0.49
CA CYS A 56 -1.08 -18.32 -1.68
C CYS A 56 0.39 -18.73 -1.55
N GLY A 57 1.09 -18.24 -0.51
CA GLY A 57 2.48 -18.55 -0.29
C GLY A 57 3.43 -17.85 -1.27
N PRO A 58 4.76 -18.10 -1.15
CA PRO A 58 5.71 -17.46 -2.04
C PRO A 58 5.44 -17.83 -3.50
N PRO A 59 5.71 -16.93 -4.47
CA PRO A 59 6.33 -15.60 -4.28
C PRO A 59 5.36 -14.48 -3.89
N TYR A 60 4.13 -14.83 -3.52
CA TYR A 60 3.12 -13.83 -3.22
C TYR A 60 3.30 -13.26 -1.82
N CYS A 61 2.85 -12.02 -1.67
CA CYS A 61 2.92 -11.28 -0.42
C CYS A 61 1.66 -11.57 0.40
N ASP A 62 1.83 -11.92 1.67
CA ASP A 62 0.71 -12.14 2.58
C ASP A 62 0.44 -10.87 3.39
N VAL A 63 -0.51 -10.95 4.34
CA VAL A 63 -0.88 -9.80 5.18
C VAL A 63 0.33 -9.29 5.95
N GLN A 64 1.13 -10.19 6.53
CA GLN A 64 2.30 -9.78 7.30
C GLN A 64 3.34 -9.11 6.42
N GLY A 65 3.60 -9.66 5.24
CA GLY A 65 4.54 -9.07 4.28
C GLY A 65 4.10 -7.68 3.83
N MET A 66 2.80 -7.53 3.54
CA MET A 66 2.26 -6.23 3.14
C MET A 66 2.34 -5.22 4.28
N ARG A 67 2.05 -5.67 5.51
CA ARG A 67 2.15 -4.82 6.69
C ARG A 67 3.56 -4.28 6.86
N GLU A 68 4.56 -5.15 6.72
CA GLU A 68 5.96 -4.74 6.80
C GLU A 68 6.34 -3.78 5.68
N ALA A 69 5.85 -4.03 4.46
CA ALA A 69 6.13 -3.15 3.33
C ALA A 69 5.54 -1.75 3.55
N LEU A 70 4.31 -1.68 4.02
CA LEU A 70 3.67 -0.39 4.29
C LEU A 70 4.37 0.37 5.41
N GLN A 71 4.75 -0.34 6.48
CA GLN A 71 5.48 0.27 7.58
C GLN A 71 6.86 0.75 7.13
N GLY A 72 7.54 -0.03 6.31
CA GLY A 72 8.85 0.35 5.76
C GLY A 72 8.79 1.55 4.84
N ALA A 73 7.65 1.76 4.17
CA ALA A 73 7.46 2.88 3.26
C ALA A 73 6.84 4.11 3.95
N SER A 74 6.60 4.05 5.26
CA SER A 74 5.88 5.13 5.95
C SER A 74 6.56 6.50 5.79
N GLY A 75 7.89 6.55 5.80
CA GLY A 75 8.62 7.79 5.58
C GLY A 75 8.32 8.36 4.21
N SER A 76 8.40 7.52 3.18
CA SER A 76 8.13 7.94 1.80
C SER A 76 6.68 8.38 1.64
N LEU A 77 5.75 7.69 2.28
CA LEU A 77 4.34 8.05 2.23
C LEU A 77 4.08 9.41 2.85
N ASN A 78 4.77 9.72 3.95
CA ASN A 78 4.61 11.01 4.62
C ASN A 78 5.20 12.18 3.82
N TYR A 79 6.11 11.91 2.91
CA TYR A 79 6.71 12.94 2.05
C TYR A 79 6.00 13.15 0.72
N LEU A 80 4.91 12.46 0.47
CA LEU A 80 4.12 12.69 -0.74
C LEU A 80 3.47 14.08 -0.74
N GLU A 81 3.31 14.65 -1.92
CA GLU A 81 2.70 15.96 -2.06
C GLU A 81 1.48 15.96 -2.97
#